data_df7bddf5011a2328d1889cb2f06f69f9
#
_entry.id   df7bddf5011a2328d1889cb2f06f69f9
#
_cell.length_a   1.000
_cell.length_b   1.000
_cell.length_c   1.000
_cell.angle_alpha   90.00
_cell.angle_beta   90.00
_cell.angle_gamma   90.00
#
_symmetry.space_group_name_H-M   'P 1'
#
loop_
_entity.id
_entity.type
_entity.pdbx_description
1 polymer ?
#
loop_
_entity_poly.entity_id
_entity_poly.type
_entity_poly.pdbx_seq_one_letter_code
_entity_poly.pdbx_strand_id
1 'polypeptide(L)'
;MSEPIHLRPWQRAAFDRFVADDRADFLAVATPGAGKTTFALACARWALQPKGAARPRLIVVAPTSHLKVQWTRAAHRLGLELDHAWSPTDGLARDVHGLVTTYQQVATGDTARILRGLAADAFVILDEVHHAGHERAWGDGIRTAFDLAARRLSLSGTPFRSDASAIPFVTYEETGEGGQARSDYTYGYADALRDGGVVRPVYFPRFDGLMEWSAPDGTIVSANFHDELDRGGAAQRLRTALSVEGEWLPSVVAQAHDRLTTIRTTHHNAGGLVIASDQEHARSIATLLRSRFGSTADVVVSDDPDASRTIAEFAANDRQWLVAVRMVSEGVDIPRLRVGVYATTVSTELFFRQAVGRFVRWTSGLASQKAYVYLPDDPRLRAHAFHIAEARRHVLRPPSADDGMATLPDDARLAAEATPELDPMPEQLSLFSVLSAVATGMSVHAFTEQGLKLFDDEPDVPEPDGWATDPTLDVALADVPTESGFAWAGGRSVAEQKEELRLRNLDLAKRLIDRTGWGHAKLQKELNRLAGVTTVGSATNDQLERRARHAEQWLERLRR
;
A
#
# COMPACT_ATOMS: atom_id res chain seq x y z
N MET A 1 14.06 11.25 -37.28
CA MET A 1 12.96 10.26 -37.36
C MET A 1 12.83 9.66 -35.97
N SER A 2 11.69 9.88 -35.28
CA SER A 2 11.45 9.28 -33.97
C SER A 2 11.30 7.76 -34.12
N GLU A 3 11.90 7.01 -33.20
CA GLU A 3 11.78 5.53 -33.18
C GLU A 3 10.29 5.11 -33.12
N PRO A 4 9.93 3.99 -33.77
CA PRO A 4 8.58 3.46 -33.68
C PRO A 4 8.26 3.07 -32.22
N ILE A 5 7.09 3.44 -31.74
CA ILE A 5 6.64 3.08 -30.39
C ILE A 5 6.32 1.59 -30.37
N HIS A 6 7.10 0.81 -29.62
CA HIS A 6 6.78 -0.59 -29.36
C HIS A 6 5.71 -0.70 -28.28
N LEU A 7 4.49 -1.01 -28.68
CA LEU A 7 3.36 -1.22 -27.79
C LEU A 7 3.31 -2.70 -27.36
N ARG A 8 3.09 -2.92 -26.07
CA ARG A 8 2.72 -4.23 -25.52
C ARG A 8 1.40 -4.71 -26.12
N PRO A 9 1.07 -6.02 -26.14
CA PRO A 9 -0.18 -6.52 -26.73
C PRO A 9 -1.42 -5.79 -26.22
N TRP A 10 -1.57 -5.60 -24.92
CA TRP A 10 -2.70 -4.87 -24.35
C TRP A 10 -2.75 -3.39 -24.77
N GLN A 11 -1.60 -2.72 -24.87
CA GLN A 11 -1.53 -1.33 -25.29
C GLN A 11 -1.94 -1.19 -26.76
N ARG A 12 -1.58 -2.17 -27.60
CA ARG A 12 -1.99 -2.22 -29.00
C ARG A 12 -3.50 -2.42 -29.09
N ALA A 13 -4.06 -3.40 -28.38
CA ALA A 13 -5.50 -3.64 -28.39
C ALA A 13 -6.31 -2.43 -27.86
N ALA A 14 -5.83 -1.79 -26.79
CA ALA A 14 -6.45 -0.56 -26.27
C ALA A 14 -6.35 0.61 -27.25
N PHE A 15 -5.21 0.75 -27.93
CA PHE A 15 -4.99 1.78 -28.95
C PHE A 15 -5.91 1.58 -30.16
N ASP A 16 -6.01 0.36 -30.69
CA ASP A 16 -6.87 0.05 -31.82
C ASP A 16 -8.34 0.33 -31.46
N ARG A 17 -8.76 0.00 -30.23
CA ARG A 17 -10.11 0.33 -29.74
C ARG A 17 -10.32 1.83 -29.58
N PHE A 18 -9.32 2.55 -29.05
CA PHE A 18 -9.36 4.01 -28.94
C PHE A 18 -9.48 4.69 -30.31
N VAL A 19 -8.75 4.22 -31.33
CA VAL A 19 -8.79 4.75 -32.67
C VAL A 19 -10.13 4.47 -33.37
N ALA A 20 -10.73 3.30 -33.12
CA ALA A 20 -12.03 2.91 -33.69
C ALA A 20 -13.22 3.57 -32.99
N ASP A 21 -13.04 4.17 -31.82
CA ASP A 21 -14.10 4.82 -31.05
C ASP A 21 -14.21 6.29 -31.46
N ASP A 22 -15.38 6.74 -31.91
CA ASP A 22 -15.65 8.12 -32.33
C ASP A 22 -16.09 9.04 -31.17
N ARG A 23 -16.28 8.50 -29.97
CA ARG A 23 -16.73 9.30 -28.81
C ARG A 23 -15.62 10.24 -28.34
N ALA A 24 -16.04 11.38 -27.77
CA ALA A 24 -15.11 12.35 -27.22
C ALA A 24 -14.36 11.81 -25.98
N ASP A 25 -14.99 10.95 -25.21
CA ASP A 25 -14.48 10.44 -23.95
C ASP A 25 -14.10 8.97 -24.07
N PHE A 26 -12.93 8.61 -23.55
CA PHE A 26 -12.45 7.25 -23.47
C PHE A 26 -11.78 7.01 -22.12
N LEU A 27 -12.26 6.03 -21.35
CA LEU A 27 -11.68 5.62 -20.07
C LEU A 27 -10.88 4.32 -20.23
N ALA A 28 -9.56 4.41 -20.03
CA ALA A 28 -8.70 3.25 -19.97
C ALA A 28 -8.28 2.96 -18.51
N VAL A 29 -8.65 1.79 -18.04
CA VAL A 29 -8.25 1.28 -16.71
C VAL A 29 -7.14 0.27 -16.92
N ALA A 30 -5.98 0.52 -16.31
CA ALA A 30 -4.87 -0.44 -16.36
C ALA A 30 -4.10 -0.46 -15.04
N THR A 31 -3.76 -1.68 -14.60
CA THR A 31 -3.05 -1.89 -13.32
C THR A 31 -1.79 -1.02 -13.23
N PRO A 32 -1.38 -0.55 -12.05
CA PRO A 32 -0.10 0.13 -11.86
C PRO A 32 1.04 -0.69 -12.47
N GLY A 33 2.01 -0.02 -13.12
CA GLY A 33 3.13 -0.70 -13.78
C GLY A 33 2.86 -1.23 -15.19
N ALA A 34 1.61 -1.25 -15.65
CA ALA A 34 1.26 -1.75 -16.98
C ALA A 34 1.80 -0.90 -18.14
N GLY A 35 2.14 0.38 -17.89
CA GLY A 35 2.65 1.31 -18.92
C GLY A 35 1.58 2.21 -19.53
N LYS A 36 0.63 2.69 -18.71
CA LYS A 36 -0.44 3.65 -19.09
C LYS A 36 0.09 4.86 -19.86
N THR A 37 1.21 5.45 -19.39
CA THR A 37 1.82 6.62 -20.01
C THR A 37 2.25 6.38 -21.45
N THR A 38 2.86 5.23 -21.75
CA THR A 38 3.26 4.87 -23.14
C THR A 38 2.05 4.70 -24.04
N PHE A 39 0.98 4.05 -23.56
CA PHE A 39 -0.28 3.93 -24.28
C PHE A 39 -0.88 5.30 -24.59
N ALA A 40 -0.99 6.17 -23.58
CA ALA A 40 -1.58 7.49 -23.76
C ALA A 40 -0.78 8.38 -24.70
N LEU A 41 0.55 8.31 -24.67
CA LEU A 41 1.40 9.05 -25.61
C LEU A 41 1.32 8.49 -27.04
N ALA A 42 1.06 7.19 -27.21
CA ALA A 42 0.76 6.63 -28.51
C ALA A 42 -0.57 7.19 -29.07
N CYS A 43 -1.61 7.26 -28.22
CA CYS A 43 -2.88 7.92 -28.56
C CYS A 43 -2.66 9.40 -28.90
N ALA A 44 -1.83 10.11 -28.13
CA ALA A 44 -1.49 11.50 -28.38
C ALA A 44 -0.81 11.69 -29.75
N ARG A 45 0.18 10.88 -30.09
CA ARG A 45 0.83 10.96 -31.42
C ARG A 45 -0.14 10.76 -32.57
N TRP A 46 -1.11 9.87 -32.40
CA TRP A 46 -2.16 9.68 -33.41
C TRP A 46 -3.11 10.89 -33.46
N ALA A 47 -3.56 11.40 -32.31
CA ALA A 47 -4.48 12.52 -32.22
C ALA A 47 -3.88 13.84 -32.74
N LEU A 48 -2.57 14.02 -32.59
CA LEU A 48 -1.82 15.20 -33.02
C LEU A 48 -1.46 15.18 -34.52
N GLN A 49 -1.79 14.11 -35.25
CA GLN A 49 -1.58 14.11 -36.72
C GLN A 49 -2.36 15.25 -37.35
N PRO A 50 -1.74 16.05 -38.25
CA PRO A 50 -2.39 17.17 -38.85
C PRO A 50 -3.65 16.73 -39.63
N LYS A 51 -4.79 17.31 -39.28
CA LYS A 51 -6.04 17.16 -40.02
C LYS A 51 -6.34 18.49 -40.72
N GLY A 52 -5.78 18.65 -41.91
CA GLY A 52 -5.87 19.93 -42.66
C GLY A 52 -4.90 21.00 -42.11
N ALA A 53 -5.37 22.25 -41.99
CA ALA A 53 -4.53 23.38 -41.49
C ALA A 53 -4.42 23.44 -39.96
N ALA A 54 -5.26 22.73 -39.22
CA ALA A 54 -5.24 22.74 -37.77
C ALA A 54 -4.06 21.93 -37.20
N ARG A 55 -3.38 22.51 -36.22
CA ARG A 55 -2.35 21.82 -35.40
C ARG A 55 -2.96 21.55 -34.04
N PRO A 56 -3.51 20.36 -33.80
CA PRO A 56 -4.06 20.02 -32.49
C PRO A 56 -2.99 20.07 -31.42
N ARG A 57 -3.36 20.43 -30.19
CA ARG A 57 -2.47 20.54 -29.04
C ARG A 57 -2.70 19.38 -28.08
N LEU A 58 -1.67 19.06 -27.30
CA LEU A 58 -1.77 18.09 -26.21
C LEU A 58 -1.84 18.82 -24.87
N ILE A 59 -2.84 18.48 -24.07
CA ILE A 59 -2.92 18.92 -22.67
C ILE A 59 -2.93 17.68 -21.80
N VAL A 60 -1.96 17.59 -20.88
CA VAL A 60 -1.90 16.52 -19.88
C VAL A 60 -2.22 17.10 -18.51
N VAL A 61 -3.16 16.52 -17.79
CA VAL A 61 -3.47 16.85 -16.40
C VAL A 61 -2.98 15.72 -15.52
N ALA A 62 -2.01 16.02 -14.67
CA ALA A 62 -1.37 15.07 -13.76
C ALA A 62 -1.80 15.33 -12.31
N PRO A 63 -1.81 14.33 -11.42
CA PRO A 63 -2.15 14.49 -10.01
C PRO A 63 -1.22 15.45 -9.26
N THR A 64 0.09 15.38 -9.53
CA THR A 64 1.11 16.11 -8.76
C THR A 64 2.12 16.81 -9.65
N SER A 65 2.79 17.84 -9.11
CA SER A 65 3.85 18.57 -9.83
C SER A 65 5.03 17.67 -10.22
N HIS A 66 5.35 16.65 -9.42
CA HIS A 66 6.40 15.69 -9.74
C HIS A 66 6.07 14.88 -11.01
N LEU A 67 4.82 14.48 -11.19
CA LEU A 67 4.36 13.77 -12.38
C LEU A 67 4.40 14.63 -13.64
N LYS A 68 4.28 15.96 -13.54
CA LYS A 68 4.46 16.85 -14.70
C LYS A 68 5.81 16.61 -15.38
N VAL A 69 6.90 16.57 -14.59
CA VAL A 69 8.25 16.31 -15.09
C VAL A 69 8.39 14.90 -15.68
N GLN A 70 7.78 13.90 -15.07
CA GLN A 70 7.80 12.53 -15.60
C GLN A 70 7.09 12.43 -16.95
N TRP A 71 5.91 13.06 -17.08
CA TRP A 71 5.16 13.13 -18.33
C TRP A 71 5.97 13.82 -19.43
N THR A 72 6.60 14.95 -19.14
CA THR A 72 7.45 15.67 -20.09
C THR A 72 8.61 14.83 -20.58
N ARG A 73 9.32 14.14 -19.65
CA ARG A 73 10.42 13.25 -20.02
C ARG A 73 9.95 12.05 -20.85
N ALA A 74 8.79 11.49 -20.53
CA ALA A 74 8.22 10.38 -21.29
C ALA A 74 7.79 10.82 -22.70
N ALA A 75 7.18 11.98 -22.82
CA ALA A 75 6.76 12.58 -24.09
C ALA A 75 7.97 12.91 -24.98
N HIS A 76 9.01 13.53 -24.42
CA HIS A 76 10.26 13.86 -25.13
C HIS A 76 10.89 12.62 -25.78
N ARG A 77 10.97 11.48 -25.07
CA ARG A 77 11.49 10.23 -25.64
C ARG A 77 10.71 9.73 -26.86
N LEU A 78 9.46 10.14 -26.98
CA LEU A 78 8.58 9.80 -28.09
C LEU A 78 8.45 10.92 -29.13
N GLY A 79 9.28 11.96 -29.03
CA GLY A 79 9.32 13.10 -29.95
C GLY A 79 8.18 14.10 -29.76
N LEU A 80 7.61 14.17 -28.54
CA LEU A 80 6.62 15.17 -28.16
C LEU A 80 7.21 16.13 -27.13
N GLU A 81 7.27 17.41 -27.48
CA GLU A 81 7.74 18.46 -26.57
C GLU A 81 6.56 19.04 -25.79
N LEU A 82 6.61 18.96 -24.47
CA LEU A 82 5.59 19.46 -23.55
C LEU A 82 6.17 20.47 -22.57
N ASP A 83 5.46 21.56 -22.34
CA ASP A 83 5.80 22.55 -21.33
C ASP A 83 5.22 22.16 -19.96
N HIS A 84 6.08 21.79 -19.02
CA HIS A 84 5.70 21.48 -17.64
C HIS A 84 5.74 22.69 -16.70
N ALA A 85 6.40 23.78 -17.13
CA ALA A 85 6.46 25.01 -16.38
C ALA A 85 5.33 25.99 -16.74
N TRP A 86 4.48 25.61 -17.69
CA TRP A 86 3.39 26.47 -18.16
C TRP A 86 2.60 27.08 -17.02
N SER A 87 2.33 28.38 -17.17
CA SER A 87 1.43 29.13 -16.30
C SER A 87 0.36 29.86 -17.13
N PRO A 88 -0.81 30.19 -16.56
CA PRO A 88 -1.88 30.89 -17.27
C PRO A 88 -1.46 32.25 -17.86
N THR A 89 -0.45 32.89 -17.26
CA THR A 89 0.02 34.22 -17.68
C THR A 89 0.96 34.19 -18.88
N ASP A 90 1.63 33.06 -19.14
CA ASP A 90 2.75 33.01 -20.09
C ASP A 90 2.32 32.57 -21.50
N GLY A 91 1.09 32.04 -21.63
CA GLY A 91 0.64 31.45 -22.88
C GLY A 91 1.36 30.13 -23.21
N LEU A 92 1.09 29.58 -24.38
CA LEU A 92 1.75 28.36 -24.85
C LEU A 92 2.73 28.70 -25.99
N ALA A 93 3.99 28.30 -25.81
CA ALA A 93 5.03 28.51 -26.83
C ALA A 93 4.67 27.81 -28.16
N ARG A 94 5.15 28.34 -29.28
CA ARG A 94 4.80 27.84 -30.62
C ARG A 94 5.54 26.56 -31.01
N ASP A 95 6.68 26.33 -30.38
CA ASP A 95 7.61 25.21 -30.63
C ASP A 95 7.33 23.98 -29.80
N VAL A 96 6.36 24.02 -28.88
CA VAL A 96 5.92 22.85 -28.10
C VAL A 96 4.63 22.25 -28.67
N HIS A 97 4.47 20.96 -28.49
CA HIS A 97 3.26 20.22 -28.88
C HIS A 97 2.10 20.44 -27.90
N GLY A 98 2.40 20.87 -26.67
CA GLY A 98 1.38 21.06 -25.64
C GLY A 98 1.97 21.38 -24.27
N LEU A 99 1.14 21.16 -23.24
CA LEU A 99 1.50 21.48 -21.86
C LEU A 99 1.16 20.34 -20.89
N VAL A 100 1.77 20.39 -19.71
CA VAL A 100 1.40 19.53 -18.58
C VAL A 100 1.03 20.42 -17.39
N THR A 101 -0.15 20.20 -16.82
CA THR A 101 -0.69 20.91 -15.65
C THR A 101 -1.11 19.94 -14.55
N THR A 102 -1.62 20.44 -13.43
CA THR A 102 -2.17 19.59 -12.35
C THR A 102 -3.65 19.89 -12.10
N TYR A 103 -4.39 18.94 -11.51
CA TYR A 103 -5.79 19.14 -11.12
C TYR A 103 -5.96 20.37 -10.25
N GLN A 104 -5.09 20.56 -9.27
CA GLN A 104 -5.09 21.73 -8.40
C GLN A 104 -4.90 23.03 -9.20
N GLN A 105 -3.94 23.05 -10.13
CA GLN A 105 -3.67 24.22 -10.95
C GLN A 105 -4.86 24.57 -11.85
N VAL A 106 -5.53 23.58 -12.45
CA VAL A 106 -6.74 23.77 -13.26
C VAL A 106 -7.87 24.39 -12.44
N ALA A 107 -8.03 24.00 -11.18
CA ALA A 107 -9.09 24.49 -10.30
C ALA A 107 -8.84 25.91 -9.76
N THR A 108 -7.65 26.50 -9.95
CA THR A 108 -7.31 27.81 -9.38
C THR A 108 -7.66 28.96 -10.33
N GLY A 109 -8.38 29.95 -9.81
CA GLY A 109 -8.62 31.24 -10.47
C GLY A 109 -9.21 31.15 -11.89
N ASP A 110 -8.58 31.88 -12.82
CA ASP A 110 -9.01 31.92 -14.23
C ASP A 110 -8.39 30.80 -15.10
N THR A 111 -7.59 29.91 -14.51
CA THR A 111 -6.86 28.86 -15.24
C THR A 111 -7.80 27.96 -16.05
N ALA A 112 -8.92 27.52 -15.48
CA ALA A 112 -9.91 26.72 -16.19
C ALA A 112 -10.46 27.44 -17.44
N ARG A 113 -10.70 28.75 -17.36
CA ARG A 113 -11.19 29.56 -18.48
C ARG A 113 -10.14 29.71 -19.58
N ILE A 114 -8.87 29.93 -19.21
CA ILE A 114 -7.77 30.02 -20.18
C ILE A 114 -7.56 28.68 -20.88
N LEU A 115 -7.57 27.57 -20.12
CA LEU A 115 -7.46 26.23 -20.68
C LEU A 115 -8.63 25.88 -21.59
N ARG A 116 -9.86 26.34 -21.29
CA ARG A 116 -11.02 26.18 -22.17
C ARG A 116 -10.76 26.75 -23.56
N GLY A 117 -10.11 27.91 -23.65
CA GLY A 117 -9.72 28.51 -24.92
C GLY A 117 -8.68 27.72 -25.70
N LEU A 118 -7.79 27.02 -25.01
CA LEU A 118 -6.74 26.18 -25.61
C LEU A 118 -7.24 24.77 -25.94
N ALA A 119 -8.30 24.31 -25.29
CA ALA A 119 -8.77 22.93 -25.34
C ALA A 119 -9.68 22.61 -26.54
N ALA A 120 -10.26 23.62 -27.22
CA ALA A 120 -11.27 23.41 -28.29
C ALA A 120 -10.79 22.43 -29.39
N ASP A 121 -9.51 22.54 -29.79
CA ASP A 121 -8.88 21.66 -30.78
C ASP A 121 -7.82 20.74 -30.14
N ALA A 122 -7.84 20.55 -28.80
CA ALA A 122 -6.84 19.78 -28.10
C ALA A 122 -7.26 18.32 -27.90
N PHE A 123 -6.25 17.46 -27.83
CA PHE A 123 -6.35 16.16 -27.19
C PHE A 123 -5.97 16.29 -25.73
N VAL A 124 -6.85 15.87 -24.83
CA VAL A 124 -6.66 15.99 -23.37
C VAL A 124 -6.44 14.62 -22.77
N ILE A 125 -5.38 14.47 -21.97
CA ILE A 125 -5.12 13.28 -21.15
C ILE A 125 -5.34 13.65 -19.68
N LEU A 126 -6.23 12.92 -19.01
CA LEU A 126 -6.51 13.05 -17.58
C LEU A 126 -5.88 11.85 -16.87
N ASP A 127 -4.70 12.03 -16.29
CA ASP A 127 -3.96 10.94 -15.61
C ASP A 127 -4.48 10.75 -14.18
N GLU A 128 -4.71 9.49 -13.79
CA GLU A 128 -5.33 9.10 -12.52
C GLU A 128 -6.62 9.93 -12.27
N VAL A 129 -7.56 9.83 -13.19
CA VAL A 129 -8.75 10.69 -13.29
C VAL A 129 -9.60 10.74 -12.01
N HIS A 130 -9.49 9.75 -11.12
CA HIS A 130 -10.17 9.74 -9.82
C HIS A 130 -9.79 10.95 -8.94
N HIS A 131 -8.63 11.59 -9.18
CA HIS A 131 -8.27 12.85 -8.51
C HIS A 131 -9.16 14.03 -8.88
N ALA A 132 -9.75 14.03 -10.07
CA ALA A 132 -10.68 15.09 -10.49
C ALA A 132 -11.88 15.25 -9.55
N GLY A 133 -12.05 14.36 -8.64
CA GLY A 133 -13.15 14.39 -7.74
C GLY A 133 -12.81 14.50 -6.26
N HIS A 134 -11.55 14.60 -5.87
CA HIS A 134 -11.15 14.78 -4.47
C HIS A 134 -11.81 16.02 -3.83
N GLU A 135 -11.98 17.07 -4.62
CA GLU A 135 -12.72 18.25 -4.22
C GLU A 135 -13.72 18.58 -5.33
N ARG A 136 -14.94 18.99 -5.00
CA ARG A 136 -15.93 19.44 -5.98
C ARG A 136 -15.35 20.53 -6.91
N ALA A 137 -14.54 21.43 -6.34
CA ALA A 137 -13.86 22.50 -7.08
C ALA A 137 -12.95 21.95 -8.20
N TRP A 138 -12.29 20.81 -7.98
CA TRP A 138 -11.43 20.21 -9.02
C TRP A 138 -12.28 19.62 -10.16
N GLY A 139 -13.36 18.93 -9.83
CA GLY A 139 -14.29 18.39 -10.83
C GLY A 139 -14.92 19.49 -11.69
N ASP A 140 -15.37 20.56 -11.08
CA ASP A 140 -15.97 21.70 -11.76
C ASP A 140 -14.93 22.45 -12.63
N GLY A 141 -13.71 22.61 -12.11
CA GLY A 141 -12.59 23.19 -12.87
C GLY A 141 -12.26 22.38 -14.12
N ILE A 142 -12.16 21.04 -13.98
CA ILE A 142 -11.88 20.11 -15.08
C ILE A 142 -13.02 20.14 -16.13
N ARG A 143 -14.28 20.13 -15.72
CA ARG A 143 -15.43 20.28 -16.64
C ARG A 143 -15.35 21.60 -17.38
N THR A 144 -15.16 22.70 -16.66
CA THR A 144 -15.08 24.05 -17.25
C THR A 144 -13.93 24.14 -18.26
N ALA A 145 -12.76 23.59 -17.95
CA ALA A 145 -11.59 23.67 -18.81
C ALA A 145 -11.71 22.82 -20.08
N PHE A 146 -12.29 21.63 -20.00
CA PHE A 146 -12.13 20.61 -21.05
C PHE A 146 -13.43 20.13 -21.69
N ASP A 147 -14.56 20.70 -21.36
CA ASP A 147 -15.86 20.38 -21.94
C ASP A 147 -15.86 20.49 -23.50
N LEU A 148 -15.16 21.49 -24.03
CA LEU A 148 -15.03 21.73 -25.49
C LEU A 148 -13.89 20.93 -26.14
N ALA A 149 -13.13 20.13 -25.41
CA ALA A 149 -12.03 19.39 -26.01
C ALA A 149 -12.53 18.40 -27.06
N ALA A 150 -11.83 18.35 -28.19
CA ALA A 150 -12.17 17.47 -29.30
C ALA A 150 -12.14 15.99 -28.86
N ARG A 151 -11.21 15.63 -27.99
CA ARG A 151 -11.10 14.27 -27.45
C ARG A 151 -10.40 14.24 -26.11
N ARG A 152 -10.89 13.37 -25.21
CA ARG A 152 -10.36 13.18 -23.85
C ARG A 152 -10.05 11.71 -23.62
N LEU A 153 -8.86 11.43 -23.07
CA LEU A 153 -8.43 10.11 -22.62
C LEU A 153 -8.23 10.16 -21.11
N SER A 154 -9.10 9.50 -20.39
CA SER A 154 -9.01 9.32 -18.95
C SER A 154 -8.24 8.03 -18.64
N LEU A 155 -7.25 8.12 -17.75
CA LEU A 155 -6.44 6.99 -17.28
C LEU A 155 -6.69 6.75 -15.80
N SER A 156 -6.80 5.50 -15.38
CA SER A 156 -6.83 5.14 -13.96
C SER A 156 -6.18 3.78 -13.72
N GLY A 157 -5.55 3.63 -12.56
CA GLY A 157 -5.18 2.32 -12.03
C GLY A 157 -6.36 1.62 -11.35
N THR A 158 -7.31 2.43 -10.87
CA THR A 158 -8.51 2.00 -10.17
C THR A 158 -9.62 3.00 -10.48
N PRO A 159 -10.70 2.62 -11.17
CA PRO A 159 -11.81 3.54 -11.50
C PRO A 159 -12.75 3.78 -10.29
N PHE A 160 -12.49 3.11 -9.18
CA PHE A 160 -13.34 3.16 -8.01
C PHE A 160 -13.04 4.39 -7.17
N ARG A 161 -14.11 5.03 -6.74
CA ARG A 161 -14.09 6.05 -5.71
C ARG A 161 -14.99 5.62 -4.58
N SER A 162 -14.62 6.06 -3.43
CA SER A 162 -15.31 5.83 -2.19
C SER A 162 -16.33 6.92 -1.86
N ASP A 163 -16.48 7.97 -2.67
CA ASP A 163 -17.45 9.05 -2.48
C ASP A 163 -18.56 9.02 -3.55
N ALA A 164 -19.65 9.70 -3.25
CA ALA A 164 -20.85 9.77 -4.10
C ALA A 164 -20.72 10.71 -5.32
N SER A 165 -19.54 11.31 -5.55
CA SER A 165 -19.38 12.30 -6.63
C SER A 165 -18.91 11.65 -7.93
N ALA A 166 -19.63 11.89 -9.04
CA ALA A 166 -19.25 11.37 -10.35
C ALA A 166 -17.93 12.00 -10.86
N ILE A 167 -17.05 11.17 -11.38
CA ILE A 167 -15.80 11.60 -12.02
C ILE A 167 -16.14 12.29 -13.34
N PRO A 168 -15.60 13.49 -13.64
CA PRO A 168 -15.85 14.16 -14.92
C PRO A 168 -15.47 13.29 -16.12
N PHE A 169 -16.29 13.33 -17.17
CA PHE A 169 -16.05 12.63 -18.44
C PHE A 169 -15.98 11.10 -18.33
N VAL A 170 -16.52 10.52 -17.27
CA VAL A 170 -16.68 9.09 -17.10
C VAL A 170 -18.16 8.72 -17.19
N THR A 171 -18.45 7.69 -17.96
CA THR A 171 -19.80 7.14 -18.09
C THR A 171 -20.07 6.19 -16.90
N TYR A 172 -21.28 6.28 -16.34
CA TYR A 172 -21.73 5.41 -15.26
C TYR A 172 -22.89 4.55 -15.74
N GLU A 173 -22.87 3.28 -15.36
CA GLU A 173 -24.00 2.35 -15.48
C GLU A 173 -24.65 2.22 -14.10
N GLU A 174 -25.97 2.36 -14.05
CA GLU A 174 -26.70 2.14 -12.80
C GLU A 174 -26.76 0.64 -12.51
N THR A 175 -26.27 0.26 -11.35
CA THR A 175 -26.37 -1.08 -10.78
C THR A 175 -27.28 -1.04 -9.57
N GLY A 176 -27.76 -2.18 -9.08
CA GLY A 176 -28.60 -2.22 -7.88
C GLY A 176 -27.95 -1.63 -6.61
N GLU A 177 -26.64 -1.38 -6.64
CA GLU A 177 -25.83 -0.84 -5.54
C GLU A 177 -25.38 0.61 -5.80
N GLY A 178 -25.77 1.24 -6.91
CA GLY A 178 -25.39 2.61 -7.30
C GLY A 178 -24.74 2.70 -8.69
N GLY A 179 -24.27 3.89 -9.06
CA GLY A 179 -23.61 4.12 -10.34
C GLY A 179 -22.20 3.55 -10.38
N GLN A 180 -21.95 2.56 -11.22
CA GLN A 180 -20.62 2.00 -11.45
C GLN A 180 -19.96 2.65 -12.68
N ALA A 181 -18.70 3.08 -12.54
CA ALA A 181 -17.94 3.65 -13.67
C ALA A 181 -17.69 2.58 -14.74
N ARG A 182 -18.09 2.89 -15.99
CA ARG A 182 -17.86 2.03 -17.14
C ARG A 182 -16.56 2.40 -17.82
N SER A 183 -15.62 1.46 -17.87
CA SER A 183 -14.38 1.61 -18.64
C SER A 183 -14.58 1.18 -20.09
N ASP A 184 -13.92 1.87 -21.00
CA ASP A 184 -13.89 1.50 -22.43
C ASP A 184 -12.86 0.42 -22.70
N TYR A 185 -11.80 0.38 -21.89
CA TYR A 185 -10.81 -0.69 -21.91
C TYR A 185 -10.27 -0.97 -20.50
N THR A 186 -10.23 -2.24 -20.13
CA THR A 186 -9.67 -2.69 -18.84
C THR A 186 -8.53 -3.67 -19.06
N TYR A 187 -7.41 -3.43 -18.36
CA TYR A 187 -6.28 -4.34 -18.26
C TYR A 187 -5.92 -4.52 -16.78
N GLY A 188 -6.46 -5.57 -16.19
CA GLY A 188 -6.36 -5.87 -14.77
C GLY A 188 -5.00 -6.41 -14.34
N TYR A 189 -4.83 -6.57 -13.04
CA TYR A 189 -3.61 -7.17 -12.46
C TYR A 189 -3.47 -8.64 -12.89
N ALA A 190 -4.58 -9.39 -12.96
CA ALA A 190 -4.61 -10.77 -13.43
C ALA A 190 -4.11 -10.88 -14.89
N ASP A 191 -4.59 -9.99 -15.78
CA ASP A 191 -4.17 -9.96 -17.18
C ASP A 191 -2.67 -9.67 -17.29
N ALA A 192 -2.18 -8.70 -16.50
CA ALA A 192 -0.78 -8.32 -16.50
C ALA A 192 0.16 -9.43 -15.95
N LEU A 193 -0.32 -10.24 -15.01
CA LEU A 193 0.41 -11.43 -14.56
C LEU A 193 0.42 -12.51 -15.63
N ARG A 194 -0.72 -12.75 -16.30
CA ARG A 194 -0.86 -13.76 -17.38
C ARG A 194 0.07 -13.46 -18.55
N ASP A 195 0.17 -12.20 -18.92
CA ASP A 195 1.06 -11.77 -20.02
C ASP A 195 2.56 -11.96 -19.69
N GLY A 196 2.90 -12.07 -18.40
CA GLY A 196 4.29 -12.16 -17.93
C GLY A 196 5.14 -10.92 -18.24
N GLY A 197 6.18 -10.67 -17.46
CA GLY A 197 7.09 -9.55 -17.70
C GLY A 197 6.49 -8.14 -17.63
N VAL A 198 5.24 -8.00 -17.18
CA VAL A 198 4.53 -6.72 -17.03
C VAL A 198 4.51 -6.29 -15.57
N VAL A 199 4.05 -7.20 -14.71
CA VAL A 199 3.99 -7.00 -13.27
C VAL A 199 4.48 -8.25 -12.54
N ARG A 200 4.90 -8.09 -11.29
CA ARG A 200 5.31 -9.22 -10.42
C ARG A 200 4.20 -9.61 -9.45
N PRO A 201 4.15 -10.87 -8.99
CA PRO A 201 3.22 -11.30 -7.97
C PRO A 201 3.56 -10.66 -6.62
N VAL A 202 2.51 -10.23 -5.90
CA VAL A 202 2.61 -9.66 -4.56
C VAL A 202 1.96 -10.61 -3.56
N TYR A 203 2.65 -10.88 -2.46
CA TYR A 203 2.22 -11.70 -1.34
C TYR A 203 1.95 -10.82 -0.11
N PHE A 204 0.99 -11.23 0.71
CA PHE A 204 0.55 -10.46 1.87
C PHE A 204 0.72 -11.27 3.17
N PRO A 205 1.92 -11.28 3.78
CA PRO A 205 2.08 -11.79 5.14
C PRO A 205 1.28 -10.92 6.10
N ARG A 206 0.40 -11.55 6.90
CA ARG A 206 -0.50 -10.88 7.84
C ARG A 206 -0.15 -11.26 9.24
N PHE A 207 -0.23 -10.30 10.13
CA PHE A 207 0.12 -10.45 11.53
C PHE A 207 -1.07 -10.14 12.41
N ASP A 208 -1.49 -11.13 13.18
CA ASP A 208 -2.38 -10.93 14.29
C ASP A 208 -1.59 -10.46 15.52
N GLY A 209 -2.27 -10.09 16.59
CA GLY A 209 -1.64 -9.65 17.82
C GLY A 209 -2.67 -9.26 18.86
N LEU A 210 -2.24 -9.27 20.11
CA LEU A 210 -3.01 -8.75 21.23
C LEU A 210 -2.59 -7.30 21.51
N MET A 211 -3.54 -6.39 21.37
CA MET A 211 -3.37 -4.96 21.67
C MET A 211 -4.12 -4.57 22.92
N GLU A 212 -3.48 -3.79 23.76
CA GLU A 212 -4.07 -3.25 24.98
C GLU A 212 -3.93 -1.74 25.01
N TRP A 213 -5.05 -1.04 25.27
CA TRP A 213 -5.07 0.40 25.38
C TRP A 213 -6.05 0.86 26.46
N SER A 214 -5.85 2.09 26.97
CA SER A 214 -6.79 2.74 27.87
C SER A 214 -7.76 3.58 27.06
N ALA A 215 -9.05 3.34 27.21
CA ALA A 215 -10.11 4.18 26.67
C ALA A 215 -10.23 5.51 27.46
N PRO A 216 -10.91 6.54 26.91
CA PRO A 216 -11.04 7.85 27.56
C PRO A 216 -11.70 7.83 28.96
N ASP A 217 -12.54 6.84 29.22
CA ASP A 217 -13.19 6.61 30.51
C ASP A 217 -12.29 5.89 31.54
N GLY A 218 -11.04 5.57 31.13
CA GLY A 218 -10.09 4.82 31.94
C GLY A 218 -10.24 3.29 31.88
N THR A 219 -11.21 2.79 31.12
CA THR A 219 -11.37 1.34 30.88
C THR A 219 -10.19 0.83 30.07
N ILE A 220 -9.70 -0.38 30.39
CA ILE A 220 -8.71 -1.06 29.58
C ILE A 220 -9.42 -2.00 28.63
N VAL A 221 -9.13 -1.81 27.38
CA VAL A 221 -9.57 -2.69 26.31
C VAL A 221 -8.39 -3.53 25.86
N SER A 222 -8.63 -4.84 25.76
CA SER A 222 -7.67 -5.81 25.22
C SER A 222 -8.34 -6.55 24.08
N ALA A 223 -7.76 -6.50 22.88
CA ALA A 223 -8.37 -7.13 21.69
C ALA A 223 -7.31 -7.57 20.68
N ASN A 224 -7.59 -8.67 19.98
CA ASN A 224 -6.88 -9.10 18.78
C ASN A 224 -7.62 -8.63 17.50
N PHE A 225 -7.09 -8.91 16.31
CA PHE A 225 -7.71 -8.48 15.06
C PHE A 225 -8.98 -9.27 14.68
N HIS A 226 -9.28 -10.37 15.36
CA HIS A 226 -10.48 -11.18 15.15
C HIS A 226 -11.63 -10.79 16.08
N ASP A 227 -11.36 -9.97 17.11
CA ASP A 227 -12.39 -9.50 18.03
C ASP A 227 -13.28 -8.46 17.36
N GLU A 228 -14.59 -8.61 17.53
CA GLU A 228 -15.56 -7.63 17.06
C GLU A 228 -15.49 -6.37 17.93
N LEU A 229 -15.26 -5.23 17.32
CA LEU A 229 -15.22 -3.92 17.96
C LEU A 229 -16.05 -2.94 17.14
N ASP A 230 -16.56 -1.92 17.80
CA ASP A 230 -17.10 -0.78 17.10
C ASP A 230 -16.03 -0.07 16.27
N ARG A 231 -16.44 0.89 15.44
CA ARG A 231 -15.54 1.61 14.53
C ARG A 231 -14.41 2.32 15.29
N GLY A 232 -14.70 2.91 16.45
CA GLY A 232 -13.72 3.61 17.28
C GLY A 232 -12.69 2.65 17.87
N GLY A 233 -13.16 1.54 18.45
CA GLY A 233 -12.33 0.49 19.01
C GLY A 233 -11.43 -0.18 17.97
N ALA A 234 -11.96 -0.47 16.78
CA ALA A 234 -11.19 -1.03 15.68
C ALA A 234 -10.08 -0.08 15.18
N ALA A 235 -10.38 1.21 15.09
CA ALA A 235 -9.37 2.22 14.72
C ALA A 235 -8.28 2.34 15.81
N GLN A 236 -8.67 2.29 17.08
CA GLN A 236 -7.74 2.37 18.20
C GLN A 236 -6.87 1.10 18.30
N ARG A 237 -7.45 -0.09 18.09
CA ARG A 237 -6.70 -1.35 18.01
C ARG A 237 -5.61 -1.26 16.95
N LEU A 238 -5.95 -0.83 15.73
CA LEU A 238 -4.99 -0.69 14.64
C LEU A 238 -3.89 0.32 14.99
N ARG A 239 -4.24 1.47 15.58
CA ARG A 239 -3.28 2.46 16.03
C ARG A 239 -2.34 1.91 17.10
N THR A 240 -2.88 1.14 18.05
CA THR A 240 -2.08 0.50 19.12
C THR A 240 -1.08 -0.50 18.54
N ALA A 241 -1.51 -1.33 17.57
CA ALA A 241 -0.62 -2.25 16.87
C ALA A 241 0.53 -1.51 16.16
N LEU A 242 0.25 -0.38 15.54
CA LEU A 242 1.22 0.40 14.77
C LEU A 242 2.16 1.26 15.63
N SER A 243 2.02 1.27 16.96
CA SER A 243 2.93 2.00 17.84
C SER A 243 4.33 1.39 17.84
N VAL A 244 5.36 2.23 17.67
CA VAL A 244 6.77 1.81 17.78
C VAL A 244 7.19 1.47 19.20
N GLU A 245 6.43 1.91 20.20
CA GLU A 245 6.65 1.60 21.63
C GLU A 245 6.14 0.20 21.99
N GLY A 246 5.22 -0.37 21.19
CA GLY A 246 4.76 -1.74 21.31
C GLY A 246 5.79 -2.75 20.78
N GLU A 247 5.45 -4.02 20.87
CA GLU A 247 6.29 -5.10 20.30
C GLU A 247 5.79 -5.56 18.92
N TRP A 248 4.53 -5.24 18.57
CA TRP A 248 3.91 -5.71 17.34
C TRP A 248 4.62 -5.13 16.10
N LEU A 249 4.67 -3.82 15.96
CA LEU A 249 5.29 -3.18 14.79
C LEU A 249 6.79 -3.48 14.69
N PRO A 250 7.61 -3.41 15.77
CA PRO A 250 9.00 -3.83 15.70
C PRO A 250 9.21 -5.28 15.27
N SER A 251 8.32 -6.22 15.63
CA SER A 251 8.39 -7.61 15.21
C SER A 251 8.06 -7.77 13.71
N VAL A 252 7.06 -7.06 13.22
CA VAL A 252 6.72 -7.05 11.79
C VAL A 252 7.86 -6.46 10.95
N VAL A 253 8.43 -5.33 11.42
CA VAL A 253 9.58 -4.69 10.76
C VAL A 253 10.80 -5.62 10.74
N ALA A 254 11.04 -6.37 11.82
CA ALA A 254 12.12 -7.37 11.88
C ALA A 254 11.95 -8.44 10.79
N GLN A 255 10.78 -9.05 10.69
CA GLN A 255 10.54 -10.08 9.67
C GLN A 255 10.58 -9.53 8.25
N ALA A 256 10.10 -8.30 8.04
CA ALA A 256 10.23 -7.61 6.76
C ALA A 256 11.71 -7.34 6.41
N HIS A 257 12.52 -6.97 7.40
CA HIS A 257 13.96 -6.76 7.23
C HIS A 257 14.69 -8.05 6.87
N ASP A 258 14.41 -9.15 7.56
CA ASP A 258 14.98 -10.47 7.27
C ASP A 258 14.61 -10.94 5.85
N ARG A 259 13.36 -10.73 5.45
CA ARG A 259 12.90 -11.02 4.08
C ARG A 259 13.65 -10.17 3.05
N LEU A 260 13.82 -8.87 3.30
CA LEU A 260 14.57 -7.99 2.40
C LEU A 260 16.03 -8.43 2.31
N THR A 261 16.66 -8.77 3.42
CA THR A 261 18.04 -9.27 3.47
C THR A 261 18.18 -10.54 2.64
N THR A 262 17.25 -11.50 2.79
CA THR A 262 17.21 -12.71 1.98
C THR A 262 17.08 -12.41 0.48
N ILE A 263 16.17 -11.50 0.09
CA ILE A 263 16.03 -11.11 -1.32
C ILE A 263 17.31 -10.45 -1.85
N ARG A 264 18.00 -9.69 -1.02
CA ARG A 264 19.24 -8.99 -1.40
C ARG A 264 20.43 -9.93 -1.63
N THR A 265 20.36 -11.19 -1.25
CA THR A 265 21.38 -12.19 -1.62
C THR A 265 21.42 -12.43 -3.14
N THR A 266 20.25 -12.35 -3.80
CA THR A 266 20.11 -12.56 -5.26
C THR A 266 19.82 -11.27 -6.02
N HIS A 267 19.19 -10.29 -5.37
CA HIS A 267 18.84 -8.99 -5.94
C HIS A 267 19.43 -7.88 -5.06
N HIS A 268 20.74 -7.64 -5.19
CA HIS A 268 21.54 -6.81 -4.26
C HIS A 268 20.98 -5.41 -4.00
N ASN A 269 20.35 -4.79 -4.99
CA ASN A 269 19.76 -3.46 -4.84
C ASN A 269 18.27 -3.47 -4.48
N ALA A 270 17.69 -4.65 -4.13
CA ALA A 270 16.30 -4.70 -3.68
C ALA A 270 16.05 -3.72 -2.52
N GLY A 271 14.94 -3.00 -2.57
CA GLY A 271 14.54 -2.01 -1.59
C GLY A 271 13.27 -2.38 -0.85
N GLY A 272 13.16 -1.86 0.37
CA GLY A 272 11.95 -1.92 1.19
C GLY A 272 11.30 -0.54 1.31
N LEU A 273 9.98 -0.52 1.51
CA LEU A 273 9.19 0.67 1.76
C LEU A 273 8.30 0.47 2.98
N VAL A 274 8.40 1.36 3.96
CA VAL A 274 7.43 1.45 5.06
C VAL A 274 6.50 2.61 4.81
N ILE A 275 5.19 2.35 4.83
CA ILE A 275 4.15 3.37 4.70
C ILE A 275 3.70 3.72 6.11
N ALA A 276 4.11 4.87 6.60
CA ALA A 276 3.85 5.34 7.96
C ALA A 276 2.56 6.15 8.06
N SER A 277 1.99 6.25 9.25
CA SER A 277 0.77 7.01 9.53
C SER A 277 0.97 8.52 9.42
N ASP A 278 2.06 9.02 9.97
CA ASP A 278 2.42 10.43 10.05
C ASP A 278 3.94 10.64 10.09
N GLN A 279 4.38 11.89 10.15
CA GLN A 279 5.79 12.26 10.07
C GLN A 279 6.60 11.81 11.29
N GLU A 280 6.03 11.90 12.50
CA GLU A 280 6.69 11.47 13.73
C GLU A 280 6.87 9.95 13.73
N HIS A 281 5.83 9.23 13.36
CA HIS A 281 5.84 7.79 13.17
C HIS A 281 6.90 7.36 12.14
N ALA A 282 7.00 8.07 11.00
CA ALA A 282 8.02 7.77 9.99
C ALA A 282 9.46 7.93 10.53
N ARG A 283 9.72 8.99 11.28
CA ARG A 283 11.04 9.21 11.92
C ARG A 283 11.35 8.17 12.99
N SER A 284 10.35 7.77 13.76
CA SER A 284 10.47 6.73 14.80
C SER A 284 10.78 5.37 14.18
N ILE A 285 10.11 4.98 13.09
CA ILE A 285 10.40 3.75 12.35
C ILE A 285 11.80 3.78 11.74
N ALA A 286 12.22 4.89 11.16
CA ALA A 286 13.57 5.03 10.62
C ALA A 286 14.65 4.92 11.72
N THR A 287 14.35 5.41 12.92
CA THR A 287 15.21 5.24 14.09
C THR A 287 15.24 3.79 14.56
N LEU A 288 14.09 3.10 14.58
CA LEU A 288 13.99 1.65 14.86
C LEU A 288 14.86 0.84 13.90
N LEU A 289 14.75 1.11 12.58
CA LEU A 289 15.54 0.42 11.55
C LEU A 289 17.06 0.62 11.77
N ARG A 290 17.47 1.83 12.12
CA ARG A 290 18.89 2.13 12.41
C ARG A 290 19.38 1.47 13.68
N SER A 291 18.65 1.60 14.78
CA SER A 291 19.09 1.16 16.11
C SER A 291 19.08 -0.36 16.24
N ARG A 292 18.09 -1.04 15.63
CA ARG A 292 17.90 -2.49 15.81
C ARG A 292 18.62 -3.33 14.75
N PHE A 293 18.74 -2.83 13.51
CA PHE A 293 19.28 -3.59 12.39
C PHE A 293 20.51 -2.96 11.74
N GLY A 294 20.96 -1.80 12.20
CA GLY A 294 22.07 -1.07 11.57
C GLY A 294 21.76 -0.59 10.15
N SER A 295 20.50 -0.66 9.73
CA SER A 295 20.07 -0.30 8.38
C SER A 295 19.83 1.19 8.25
N THR A 296 20.28 1.79 7.14
CA THR A 296 19.93 3.16 6.81
C THR A 296 18.52 3.21 6.21
N ALA A 297 17.72 4.17 6.67
CA ALA A 297 16.40 4.44 6.12
C ALA A 297 16.29 5.91 5.74
N ASP A 298 15.92 6.16 4.49
CA ASP A 298 15.55 7.50 4.05
C ASP A 298 14.11 7.78 4.48
N VAL A 299 13.84 9.00 4.96
CA VAL A 299 12.50 9.43 5.37
C VAL A 299 12.00 10.46 4.38
N VAL A 300 10.77 10.28 3.91
CA VAL A 300 10.11 11.20 2.98
C VAL A 300 8.76 11.63 3.56
N VAL A 301 8.60 12.93 3.74
CA VAL A 301 7.38 13.54 4.27
C VAL A 301 6.89 14.64 3.34
N SER A 302 5.59 14.96 3.41
CA SER A 302 4.93 15.86 2.45
C SER A 302 5.48 17.29 2.46
N ASP A 303 5.94 17.74 3.62
CA ASP A 303 6.37 19.11 3.83
C ASP A 303 7.87 19.32 3.53
N ASP A 304 8.56 18.24 3.14
CA ASP A 304 9.99 18.33 2.78
C ASP A 304 10.14 18.77 1.32
N PRO A 305 10.69 19.95 1.05
CA PRO A 305 10.95 20.40 -0.31
C PRO A 305 11.90 19.49 -1.08
N ASP A 306 12.74 18.71 -0.37
CA ASP A 306 13.67 17.75 -0.94
C ASP A 306 13.08 16.34 -1.14
N ALA A 307 11.83 16.12 -0.78
CA ALA A 307 11.17 14.81 -0.86
C ALA A 307 11.34 14.13 -2.23
N SER A 308 11.09 14.86 -3.31
CA SER A 308 11.22 14.34 -4.68
C SER A 308 12.66 13.96 -5.04
N ARG A 309 13.65 14.72 -4.53
CA ARG A 309 15.06 14.41 -4.71
C ARG A 309 15.46 13.15 -3.94
N THR A 310 15.06 13.06 -2.67
CA THR A 310 15.32 11.89 -1.82
C THR A 310 14.74 10.61 -2.43
N ILE A 311 13.53 10.68 -2.99
CA ILE A 311 12.90 9.56 -3.70
C ILE A 311 13.70 9.17 -4.94
N ALA A 312 14.12 10.15 -5.75
CA ALA A 312 14.88 9.88 -6.97
C ALA A 312 16.27 9.29 -6.65
N GLU A 313 16.93 9.78 -5.62
CA GLU A 313 18.18 9.23 -5.11
C GLU A 313 18.00 7.80 -4.59
N PHE A 314 16.95 7.55 -3.79
CA PHE A 314 16.63 6.21 -3.33
C PHE A 314 16.33 5.26 -4.49
N ALA A 315 15.63 5.70 -5.52
CA ALA A 315 15.36 4.87 -6.69
C ALA A 315 16.63 4.47 -7.46
N ALA A 316 17.67 5.31 -7.43
CA ALA A 316 18.92 5.14 -8.17
C ALA A 316 20.03 4.45 -7.38
N ASN A 317 19.93 4.36 -6.05
CA ASN A 317 20.96 3.79 -5.19
C ASN A 317 20.57 2.39 -4.66
N ASP A 318 21.40 1.85 -3.75
CA ASP A 318 21.23 0.53 -3.14
C ASP A 318 20.78 0.57 -1.67
N ARG A 319 20.38 1.74 -1.15
CA ARG A 319 19.88 1.88 0.23
C ARG A 319 18.71 0.93 0.47
N GLN A 320 18.62 0.40 1.69
CA GLN A 320 17.70 -0.70 1.97
C GLN A 320 16.25 -0.23 2.16
N TRP A 321 16.03 0.85 2.90
CA TRP A 321 14.70 1.27 3.30
C TRP A 321 14.37 2.71 2.93
N LEU A 322 13.14 2.88 2.49
CA LEU A 322 12.44 4.16 2.40
C LEU A 322 11.28 4.14 3.40
N VAL A 323 11.15 5.15 4.23
CA VAL A 323 9.99 5.33 5.11
C VAL A 323 9.25 6.58 4.67
N ALA A 324 7.98 6.44 4.34
CA ALA A 324 7.22 7.53 3.74
C ALA A 324 5.81 7.66 4.34
N VAL A 325 5.34 8.89 4.42
CA VAL A 325 3.97 9.20 4.81
C VAL A 325 3.18 9.51 3.54
N ARG A 326 2.01 8.90 3.36
CA ARG A 326 1.02 9.14 2.28
C ARG A 326 1.55 9.49 0.87
N MET A 327 2.67 10.24 0.75
CA MET A 327 3.24 10.71 -0.53
C MET A 327 3.62 9.61 -1.50
N VAL A 328 3.87 8.40 -1.01
CA VAL A 328 4.26 7.27 -1.87
C VAL A 328 3.05 6.62 -2.53
N SER A 329 1.83 7.07 -2.22
CA SER A 329 0.64 6.62 -2.94
C SER A 329 0.64 7.11 -4.40
N GLU A 330 1.34 8.22 -4.75
CA GLU A 330 1.28 8.84 -6.06
C GLU A 330 2.64 9.23 -6.63
N GLY A 331 2.84 8.97 -7.92
CA GLY A 331 3.93 9.55 -8.70
C GLY A 331 5.32 8.95 -8.53
N VAL A 332 5.53 8.02 -7.62
CA VAL A 332 6.86 7.44 -7.36
C VAL A 332 7.02 6.11 -8.09
N ASP A 333 7.97 6.04 -9.02
CA ASP A 333 8.34 4.80 -9.70
C ASP A 333 9.69 4.28 -9.20
N ILE A 334 9.65 3.29 -8.31
CA ILE A 334 10.84 2.64 -7.75
C ILE A 334 10.77 1.13 -8.04
N PRO A 335 11.24 0.68 -9.22
CA PRO A 335 11.10 -0.72 -9.64
C PRO A 335 11.77 -1.73 -8.71
N ARG A 336 12.79 -1.32 -7.95
CA ARG A 336 13.54 -2.18 -7.04
C ARG A 336 12.84 -2.49 -5.71
N LEU A 337 11.64 -1.93 -5.44
CA LEU A 337 10.87 -2.24 -4.23
C LEU A 337 10.38 -3.69 -4.24
N ARG A 338 10.72 -4.46 -3.22
CA ARG A 338 10.39 -5.88 -3.09
C ARG A 338 9.68 -6.21 -1.76
N VAL A 339 9.89 -5.42 -0.73
CA VAL A 339 9.30 -5.64 0.59
C VAL A 339 8.60 -4.38 1.05
N GLY A 340 7.36 -4.50 1.51
CA GLY A 340 6.55 -3.42 2.06
C GLY A 340 6.13 -3.71 3.49
N VAL A 341 6.00 -2.67 4.30
CA VAL A 341 5.30 -2.70 5.60
C VAL A 341 4.20 -1.66 5.57
N TYR A 342 2.97 -2.12 5.70
CA TYR A 342 1.79 -1.26 5.75
C TYR A 342 1.55 -0.79 7.19
N ALA A 343 2.23 0.27 7.58
CA ALA A 343 2.25 0.83 8.93
C ALA A 343 1.42 2.13 8.99
N THR A 344 0.21 2.10 8.40
CA THR A 344 -0.72 3.24 8.41
C THR A 344 -2.12 2.81 8.80
N THR A 345 -2.88 3.73 9.38
CA THR A 345 -4.29 3.52 9.75
C THR A 345 -5.25 3.68 8.58
N VAL A 346 -4.80 4.15 7.42
CA VAL A 346 -5.64 4.30 6.23
C VAL A 346 -6.03 2.92 5.72
N SER A 347 -7.33 2.62 5.69
CA SER A 347 -7.87 1.31 5.31
C SER A 347 -8.75 1.35 4.05
N THR A 348 -8.75 2.46 3.30
CA THR A 348 -9.53 2.58 2.06
C THR A 348 -8.94 1.72 0.94
N GLU A 349 -9.81 1.11 0.13
CA GLU A 349 -9.39 0.24 -0.97
C GLU A 349 -8.49 0.97 -1.98
N LEU A 350 -8.84 2.21 -2.31
CA LEU A 350 -8.08 3.03 -3.25
C LEU A 350 -6.63 3.20 -2.79
N PHE A 351 -6.44 3.65 -1.54
CA PHE A 351 -5.10 3.85 -0.99
C PHE A 351 -4.33 2.54 -0.89
N PHE A 352 -4.99 1.45 -0.47
CA PHE A 352 -4.37 0.13 -0.40
C PHE A 352 -3.88 -0.34 -1.78
N ARG A 353 -4.72 -0.23 -2.83
CA ARG A 353 -4.35 -0.59 -4.20
C ARG A 353 -3.21 0.27 -4.75
N GLN A 354 -3.21 1.57 -4.46
CA GLN A 354 -2.13 2.48 -4.83
C GLN A 354 -0.81 2.08 -4.14
N ALA A 355 -0.86 1.80 -2.83
CA ALA A 355 0.28 1.35 -2.06
C ALA A 355 0.86 0.04 -2.60
N VAL A 356 0.02 -0.99 -2.81
CA VAL A 356 0.42 -2.27 -3.39
C VAL A 356 0.97 -2.10 -4.81
N GLY A 357 0.39 -1.18 -5.58
CA GLY A 357 0.84 -0.83 -6.92
C GLY A 357 2.31 -0.39 -7.02
N ARG A 358 2.96 -0.03 -5.91
CA ARG A 358 4.40 0.28 -5.86
C ARG A 358 5.28 -0.97 -5.93
N PHE A 359 4.74 -2.10 -5.50
CA PHE A 359 5.48 -3.36 -5.41
C PHE A 359 5.29 -4.26 -6.63
N VAL A 360 4.33 -3.97 -7.51
CA VAL A 360 4.06 -4.80 -8.70
C VAL A 360 5.04 -4.57 -9.86
N ARG A 361 5.95 -3.61 -9.77
CA ARG A 361 6.84 -3.19 -10.87
C ARG A 361 7.78 -4.31 -11.29
N TRP A 362 7.74 -4.70 -12.56
CA TRP A 362 8.66 -5.67 -13.13
C TRP A 362 10.02 -5.04 -13.47
N THR A 363 11.10 -5.76 -13.21
CA THR A 363 12.47 -5.37 -13.59
C THR A 363 13.00 -6.37 -14.59
N SER A 364 13.37 -5.93 -15.79
CA SER A 364 13.94 -6.81 -16.82
C SER A 364 15.28 -7.41 -16.36
N GLY A 365 15.55 -8.65 -16.76
CA GLY A 365 16.82 -9.34 -16.48
C GLY A 365 16.93 -9.96 -15.09
N LEU A 366 15.88 -9.93 -14.27
CA LEU A 366 15.84 -10.62 -12.99
C LEU A 366 14.87 -11.81 -13.06
N ALA A 367 15.36 -13.00 -12.73
CA ALA A 367 14.53 -14.17 -12.52
C ALA A 367 13.76 -14.07 -11.18
N SER A 368 12.65 -14.78 -11.05
CA SER A 368 11.87 -14.94 -9.80
C SER A 368 11.63 -13.66 -9.01
N GLN A 369 10.72 -12.83 -9.47
CA GLN A 369 10.43 -11.53 -8.86
C GLN A 369 9.14 -11.58 -8.02
N LYS A 370 9.24 -12.00 -6.77
CA LYS A 370 8.14 -11.93 -5.80
C LYS A 370 8.28 -10.66 -4.95
N ALA A 371 7.18 -10.02 -4.62
CA ALA A 371 7.15 -8.93 -3.64
C ALA A 371 6.28 -9.31 -2.45
N TYR A 372 6.56 -8.73 -1.28
CA TYR A 372 5.89 -9.05 -0.03
C TYR A 372 5.45 -7.75 0.64
N VAL A 373 4.18 -7.65 0.99
CA VAL A 373 3.64 -6.50 1.72
C VAL A 373 3.07 -6.98 3.04
N TYR A 374 3.74 -6.66 4.12
CA TYR A 374 3.40 -7.06 5.48
C TYR A 374 2.26 -6.20 6.01
N LEU A 375 1.19 -6.82 6.49
CA LEU A 375 -0.06 -6.18 6.88
C LEU A 375 -0.46 -6.53 8.31
N PRO A 376 -1.12 -5.61 9.04
CA PRO A 376 -2.00 -5.98 10.15
C PRO A 376 -3.11 -6.92 9.65
N ASP A 377 -3.51 -7.92 10.44
CA ASP A 377 -4.62 -8.81 10.09
C ASP A 377 -6.00 -8.16 10.31
N ASP A 378 -6.07 -6.85 10.10
CA ASP A 378 -7.31 -6.07 10.15
C ASP A 378 -8.29 -6.55 9.06
N PRO A 379 -9.56 -6.81 9.38
CA PRO A 379 -10.56 -7.37 8.45
C PRO A 379 -10.68 -6.58 7.14
N ARG A 380 -10.57 -5.25 7.18
CA ARG A 380 -10.67 -4.38 5.99
C ARG A 380 -9.44 -4.57 5.07
N LEU A 381 -8.24 -4.56 5.63
CA LEU A 381 -7.01 -4.77 4.88
C LEU A 381 -6.93 -6.21 4.35
N ARG A 382 -7.43 -7.18 5.13
CA ARG A 382 -7.55 -8.58 4.72
C ARG A 382 -8.44 -8.75 3.49
N ALA A 383 -9.60 -8.07 3.45
CA ALA A 383 -10.49 -8.10 2.30
C ALA A 383 -9.81 -7.57 1.03
N HIS A 384 -9.13 -6.42 1.11
CA HIS A 384 -8.42 -5.85 -0.04
C HIS A 384 -7.25 -6.72 -0.51
N ALA A 385 -6.49 -7.30 0.43
CA ALA A 385 -5.40 -8.22 0.12
C ALA A 385 -5.93 -9.51 -0.55
N PHE A 386 -7.08 -10.02 -0.08
CA PHE A 386 -7.74 -11.19 -0.67
C PHE A 386 -8.10 -10.97 -2.14
N HIS A 387 -8.71 -9.85 -2.50
CA HIS A 387 -9.07 -9.54 -3.89
C HIS A 387 -7.85 -9.51 -4.82
N ILE A 388 -6.72 -8.96 -4.36
CA ILE A 388 -5.48 -8.95 -5.15
C ILE A 388 -4.87 -10.36 -5.23
N ALA A 389 -4.89 -11.11 -4.14
CA ALA A 389 -4.38 -12.49 -4.11
C ALA A 389 -5.22 -13.44 -4.97
N GLU A 390 -6.54 -13.24 -5.01
CA GLU A 390 -7.46 -14.00 -5.86
C GLU A 390 -7.15 -13.79 -7.35
N ALA A 391 -6.92 -12.54 -7.77
CA ALA A 391 -6.50 -12.24 -9.14
C ALA A 391 -5.21 -12.99 -9.53
N ARG A 392 -4.26 -13.15 -8.60
CA ARG A 392 -3.05 -13.98 -8.78
C ARG A 392 -3.39 -15.47 -8.91
N ARG A 393 -4.32 -15.98 -8.08
CA ARG A 393 -4.73 -17.38 -8.07
C ARG A 393 -5.33 -17.82 -9.40
N HIS A 394 -6.16 -16.98 -10.03
CA HIS A 394 -6.76 -17.27 -11.32
C HIS A 394 -5.75 -17.36 -12.47
N VAL A 395 -4.61 -16.67 -12.35
CA VAL A 395 -3.54 -16.71 -13.36
C VAL A 395 -2.66 -17.95 -13.22
N LEU A 396 -2.43 -18.43 -12.00
CA LEU A 396 -1.52 -19.55 -11.74
C LEU A 396 -2.19 -20.94 -11.90
N ARG A 397 -3.52 -21.02 -12.07
CA ARG A 397 -4.25 -22.25 -12.34
C ARG A 397 -4.98 -22.14 -13.67
N PRO A 398 -4.81 -23.09 -14.61
CA PRO A 398 -5.72 -23.18 -15.75
C PRO A 398 -7.15 -23.43 -15.21
N PRO A 399 -8.19 -22.84 -15.82
CA PRO A 399 -9.56 -23.00 -15.35
C PRO A 399 -9.94 -24.49 -15.39
N SER A 400 -10.13 -25.09 -14.22
CA SER A 400 -10.83 -26.37 -14.11
C SER A 400 -12.32 -26.08 -14.11
N ALA A 401 -13.07 -26.87 -14.85
CA ALA A 401 -14.51 -26.67 -15.08
C ALA A 401 -15.39 -26.77 -13.81
N ASP A 402 -14.79 -26.86 -12.63
CA ASP A 402 -15.48 -27.18 -11.35
C ASP A 402 -15.20 -26.17 -10.23
N ASP A 403 -14.53 -25.04 -10.52
CA ASP A 403 -14.28 -24.00 -9.50
C ASP A 403 -15.53 -23.11 -9.34
N GLY A 404 -16.44 -23.56 -8.48
CA GLY A 404 -17.48 -22.71 -7.91
C GLY A 404 -16.85 -21.47 -7.28
N MET A 405 -17.42 -20.31 -7.55
CA MET A 405 -17.02 -19.00 -7.08
C MET A 405 -16.70 -19.03 -5.59
N ALA A 406 -15.41 -18.90 -5.24
CA ALA A 406 -14.98 -18.81 -3.84
C ALA A 406 -15.54 -17.49 -3.27
N THR A 407 -16.56 -17.60 -2.45
CA THR A 407 -17.14 -16.48 -1.71
C THR A 407 -16.17 -16.03 -0.63
N LEU A 408 -16.02 -14.71 -0.49
CA LEU A 408 -15.34 -14.11 0.66
C LEU A 408 -15.96 -14.65 1.96
N PRO A 409 -15.18 -14.85 3.02
CA PRO A 409 -15.73 -15.03 4.35
C PRO A 409 -16.70 -13.88 4.67
N ASP A 410 -17.85 -14.19 5.26
CA ASP A 410 -18.92 -13.20 5.49
C ASP A 410 -18.46 -11.99 6.32
N ASP A 411 -17.56 -12.19 7.27
CA ASP A 411 -16.95 -11.12 8.08
C ASP A 411 -16.09 -10.15 7.24
N ALA A 412 -15.36 -10.65 6.26
CA ALA A 412 -14.54 -9.82 5.37
C ALA A 412 -15.39 -9.03 4.37
N ARG A 413 -16.52 -9.62 3.94
CA ARG A 413 -17.49 -8.97 3.05
C ARG A 413 -18.23 -7.84 3.76
N LEU A 414 -18.74 -8.10 4.96
CA LEU A 414 -19.39 -7.08 5.81
C LEU A 414 -18.45 -5.94 6.16
N ALA A 415 -17.16 -6.23 6.42
CA ALA A 415 -16.16 -5.22 6.71
C ALA A 415 -15.82 -4.35 5.48
N ALA A 416 -15.87 -4.92 4.27
CA ALA A 416 -15.64 -4.18 3.02
C ALA A 416 -16.86 -3.30 2.65
N GLU A 417 -18.07 -3.77 2.90
CA GLU A 417 -19.33 -3.06 2.61
C GLU A 417 -19.63 -1.94 3.63
N ALA A 418 -19.09 -2.02 4.85
CA ALA A 418 -19.35 -1.08 5.94
C ALA A 418 -18.53 0.22 5.87
N THR A 419 -17.89 0.54 4.76
CA THR A 419 -17.00 1.69 4.67
C THR A 419 -17.65 2.93 4.04
N PRO A 420 -18.23 3.83 4.82
CA PRO A 420 -18.19 5.24 4.49
C PRO A 420 -17.04 5.90 5.25
N GLU A 421 -16.31 6.62 4.53
CA GLU A 421 -15.08 7.29 4.76
C GLU A 421 -15.19 8.51 5.59
N LEU A 422 -14.64 8.47 6.68
CA LEU A 422 -13.97 9.62 7.32
C LEU A 422 -13.05 9.00 8.36
N ASP A 423 -11.76 9.03 8.10
CA ASP A 423 -10.77 8.84 9.16
C ASP A 423 -11.14 9.82 10.28
N PRO A 424 -11.34 9.36 11.52
CA PRO A 424 -11.63 10.28 12.61
C PRO A 424 -10.50 11.30 12.72
N MET A 425 -10.84 12.58 12.85
CA MET A 425 -9.89 13.68 12.98
C MET A 425 -8.84 13.36 14.05
N PRO A 426 -7.56 13.69 13.83
CA PRO A 426 -6.46 13.35 14.74
C PRO A 426 -6.67 13.81 16.20
N GLU A 427 -7.39 14.90 16.41
CA GLU A 427 -7.61 15.50 17.72
C GLU A 427 -8.48 14.65 18.68
N GLN A 428 -9.40 13.82 18.17
CA GLN A 428 -10.24 12.97 19.04
C GLN A 428 -9.51 11.72 19.54
N LEU A 429 -8.34 11.41 19.00
CA LEU A 429 -7.62 10.18 19.31
C LEU A 429 -6.46 10.39 20.31
N SER A 430 -6.16 11.63 20.69
CA SER A 430 -5.16 11.96 21.71
C SER A 430 -5.56 11.53 23.14
N LEU A 431 -6.84 11.17 23.33
CA LEU A 431 -7.37 10.72 24.63
C LEU A 431 -7.08 9.23 24.94
N PHE A 432 -6.55 8.49 23.97
CA PHE A 432 -6.22 7.08 24.16
C PHE A 432 -4.73 6.91 24.42
N SER A 433 -4.36 6.09 25.37
CA SER A 433 -2.98 5.70 25.62
C SER A 433 -2.73 4.25 25.24
N VAL A 434 -1.68 3.99 24.46
CA VAL A 434 -1.21 2.65 24.15
C VAL A 434 -0.60 2.02 25.38
N LEU A 435 -1.04 0.84 25.76
CA LEU A 435 -0.51 0.09 26.90
C LEU A 435 0.40 -1.05 26.45
N SER A 436 -0.04 -1.84 25.47
CA SER A 436 0.73 -2.97 24.95
C SER A 436 0.25 -3.33 23.54
N ALA A 437 1.18 -3.80 22.71
CA ALA A 437 0.87 -4.40 21.43
C ALA A 437 1.88 -5.51 21.16
N VAL A 438 1.41 -6.76 21.12
CA VAL A 438 2.24 -7.95 20.94
C VAL A 438 1.78 -8.72 19.73
N ALA A 439 2.69 -9.02 18.80
CA ALA A 439 2.40 -9.88 17.67
C ALA A 439 2.31 -11.35 18.11
N THR A 440 1.21 -12.03 17.81
CA THR A 440 0.97 -13.44 18.18
C THR A 440 1.31 -14.41 17.06
N GLY A 441 2.06 -13.97 16.07
CA GLY A 441 2.56 -14.78 14.98
C GLY A 441 1.99 -14.39 13.61
N MET A 442 2.58 -14.95 12.56
CA MET A 442 2.15 -14.77 11.20
C MET A 442 0.93 -15.65 10.94
N SER A 443 -0.22 -15.06 10.67
CA SER A 443 -1.41 -15.81 10.28
C SER A 443 -1.25 -16.34 8.85
N VAL A 444 -0.69 -17.55 8.74
CA VAL A 444 -0.58 -18.28 7.48
C VAL A 444 -1.90 -19.01 7.16
N HIS A 445 -2.76 -19.21 8.17
CA HIS A 445 -3.87 -20.16 8.10
C HIS A 445 -5.15 -19.71 7.38
N ALA A 446 -5.38 -18.43 7.16
CA ALA A 446 -6.68 -17.98 6.63
C ALA A 446 -6.92 -18.32 5.15
N PHE A 447 -5.91 -18.84 4.43
CA PHE A 447 -6.08 -19.37 3.06
C PHE A 447 -5.81 -20.87 2.95
N THR A 448 -5.48 -21.56 4.04
CA THR A 448 -5.10 -22.98 4.01
C THR A 448 -6.26 -23.95 4.17
N GLU A 449 -7.39 -23.56 4.75
CA GLU A 449 -8.58 -24.43 4.82
C GLU A 449 -9.19 -24.76 3.45
N GLN A 450 -8.78 -24.01 2.41
CA GLN A 450 -9.13 -24.27 1.01
C GLN A 450 -7.94 -24.69 0.14
N GLY A 451 -6.88 -25.26 0.72
CA GLY A 451 -5.80 -25.90 -0.04
C GLY A 451 -4.70 -24.98 -0.57
N LEU A 452 -4.50 -23.80 0.01
CA LEU A 452 -3.38 -22.93 -0.29
C LEU A 452 -2.32 -22.97 0.83
N LYS A 453 -1.36 -23.86 0.69
CA LYS A 453 -0.08 -23.73 1.37
C LYS A 453 0.67 -22.55 0.75
N LEU A 454 0.77 -21.43 1.47
CA LEU A 454 1.22 -20.16 0.93
C LEU A 454 2.75 -20.03 0.81
N PHE A 455 3.54 -20.93 1.40
CA PHE A 455 4.98 -20.70 1.53
C PHE A 455 5.90 -21.91 1.28
N ASP A 456 5.44 -23.16 1.36
CA ASP A 456 6.35 -24.31 1.30
C ASP A 456 6.13 -25.30 0.14
N ASP A 457 4.99 -25.26 -0.55
CA ASP A 457 4.71 -26.15 -1.67
C ASP A 457 4.09 -25.37 -2.86
N GLU A 458 4.81 -24.39 -3.43
CA GLU A 458 4.50 -24.00 -4.79
C GLU A 458 5.15 -25.02 -5.73
N PRO A 459 4.38 -25.69 -6.61
CA PRO A 459 4.98 -26.40 -7.72
C PRO A 459 5.78 -25.37 -8.52
N ASP A 460 7.03 -25.67 -8.82
CA ASP A 460 7.83 -24.92 -9.77
C ASP A 460 6.98 -24.62 -10.99
N VAL A 461 6.74 -23.34 -11.26
CA VAL A 461 6.16 -22.94 -12.53
C VAL A 461 7.13 -23.46 -13.57
N PRO A 462 6.72 -24.32 -14.53
CA PRO A 462 7.63 -24.77 -15.56
C PRO A 462 8.17 -23.53 -16.25
N GLU A 463 9.48 -23.37 -16.19
CA GLU A 463 10.18 -22.35 -16.95
C GLU A 463 9.88 -22.57 -18.44
N PRO A 464 9.66 -21.53 -19.23
CA PRO A 464 9.57 -21.70 -20.68
C PRO A 464 10.87 -22.36 -21.15
N ASP A 465 10.74 -23.47 -21.84
CA ASP A 465 11.82 -24.30 -22.37
C ASP A 465 12.95 -23.44 -22.97
N GLY A 466 14.14 -23.52 -22.38
CA GLY A 466 15.31 -22.94 -23.01
C GLY A 466 16.50 -22.52 -22.17
N TRP A 467 16.49 -22.66 -20.84
CA TRP A 467 17.68 -22.37 -20.04
C TRP A 467 18.15 -23.59 -19.28
N ALA A 468 19.31 -24.13 -19.69
CA ALA A 468 19.98 -25.23 -19.02
C ALA A 468 20.34 -24.80 -17.58
N THR A 469 19.78 -25.48 -16.59
CA THR A 469 20.18 -25.39 -15.18
C THR A 469 21.58 -25.98 -15.07
N ASP A 470 22.53 -25.19 -14.56
CA ASP A 470 23.86 -25.66 -14.17
C ASP A 470 23.71 -26.58 -12.93
N PRO A 471 23.98 -27.88 -13.03
CA PRO A 471 23.80 -28.84 -11.95
C PRO A 471 24.78 -28.66 -10.77
N THR A 472 25.66 -27.65 -10.83
CA THR A 472 26.65 -27.39 -9.77
C THR A 472 26.14 -26.44 -8.67
N LEU A 473 24.94 -25.89 -8.79
CA LEU A 473 24.35 -24.98 -7.78
C LEU A 473 23.50 -25.67 -6.71
N ASP A 474 23.14 -26.95 -6.92
CA ASP A 474 22.32 -27.72 -5.94
C ASP A 474 23.14 -28.30 -4.76
N VAL A 475 24.47 -28.17 -4.78
CA VAL A 475 25.33 -28.75 -3.73
C VAL A 475 25.65 -27.76 -2.59
N ALA A 476 25.33 -26.48 -2.75
CA ALA A 476 25.72 -25.43 -1.76
C ALA A 476 24.70 -25.19 -0.65
N LEU A 477 23.54 -25.86 -0.65
CA LEU A 477 22.51 -25.69 0.40
C LEU A 477 22.45 -26.83 1.42
N ALA A 478 23.32 -27.85 1.29
CA ALA A 478 23.31 -29.03 2.17
C ALA A 478 24.27 -28.95 3.37
N ASP A 479 25.19 -27.98 3.42
CA ASP A 479 26.20 -27.90 4.50
C ASP A 479 26.29 -26.48 5.10
N VAL A 480 25.22 -26.03 5.78
CA VAL A 480 25.36 -25.06 6.85
C VAL A 480 25.32 -25.85 8.16
N PRO A 481 26.40 -25.89 8.94
CA PRO A 481 26.40 -26.61 10.20
C PRO A 481 25.40 -25.93 11.14
N THR A 482 24.38 -26.66 11.52
CA THR A 482 23.56 -26.38 12.71
C THR A 482 24.41 -26.75 13.96
N GLU A 483 25.44 -25.96 14.20
CA GLU A 483 26.12 -25.98 15.51
C GLU A 483 25.76 -24.73 16.30
N SER A 484 24.65 -24.77 16.99
CA SER A 484 24.55 -24.39 18.38
C SER A 484 23.72 -25.46 19.05
N GLY A 485 24.45 -26.47 19.54
CA GLY A 485 23.90 -27.50 20.43
C GLY A 485 23.34 -26.86 21.66
N PHE A 486 22.02 -26.71 21.73
CA PHE A 486 21.26 -26.74 22.95
C PHE A 486 20.29 -27.90 22.84
N ALA A 487 20.61 -28.94 23.59
CA ALA A 487 19.77 -30.11 23.80
C ALA A 487 18.39 -29.66 24.25
N TRP A 488 17.36 -29.99 23.44
CA TRP A 488 15.96 -29.94 23.83
C TRP A 488 15.70 -31.02 24.92
N ALA A 489 15.91 -30.66 26.16
CA ALA A 489 15.21 -31.31 27.28
C ALA A 489 13.90 -30.52 27.43
N GLY A 490 12.77 -31.11 27.11
CA GLY A 490 11.36 -30.71 27.23
C GLY A 490 10.95 -29.43 27.97
N GLY A 491 11.58 -28.31 27.72
CA GLY A 491 11.29 -27.00 28.32
C GLY A 491 10.75 -26.03 27.28
N ARG A 492 9.66 -25.29 27.62
CA ARG A 492 9.08 -24.20 26.83
C ARG A 492 10.15 -23.18 26.48
N SER A 493 10.01 -22.54 25.30
CA SER A 493 10.95 -21.49 24.89
C SER A 493 10.89 -20.29 25.85
N VAL A 494 11.97 -19.51 25.95
CA VAL A 494 12.01 -18.28 26.77
C VAL A 494 10.93 -17.29 26.39
N ALA A 495 10.56 -17.23 25.10
CA ALA A 495 9.49 -16.38 24.60
C ALA A 495 8.11 -16.88 25.05
N GLU A 496 7.84 -18.19 24.98
CA GLU A 496 6.59 -18.79 25.47
C GLU A 496 6.43 -18.62 26.98
N GLN A 497 7.51 -18.77 27.74
CA GLN A 497 7.50 -18.51 29.18
C GLN A 497 7.19 -17.05 29.51
N LYS A 498 7.76 -16.12 28.73
CA LYS A 498 7.50 -14.67 28.88
C LYS A 498 6.04 -14.33 28.63
N GLU A 499 5.45 -14.93 27.61
CA GLU A 499 4.04 -14.71 27.25
C GLU A 499 3.10 -15.29 28.32
N GLU A 500 3.35 -16.49 28.80
CA GLU A 500 2.58 -17.09 29.90
C GLU A 500 2.65 -16.21 31.17
N LEU A 501 3.82 -15.69 31.49
CA LEU A 501 4.01 -14.80 32.64
C LEU A 501 3.26 -13.47 32.45
N ARG A 502 3.17 -12.95 31.24
CA ARG A 502 2.39 -11.74 30.94
C ARG A 502 0.90 -11.99 31.09
N LEU A 503 0.38 -13.06 30.53
CA LEU A 503 -1.02 -13.45 30.67
C LEU A 503 -1.40 -13.67 32.15
N ARG A 504 -0.55 -14.34 32.92
CA ARG A 504 -0.73 -14.51 34.35
C ARG A 504 -0.77 -13.17 35.11
N ASN A 505 0.13 -12.25 34.78
CA ASN A 505 0.14 -10.90 35.36
C ASN A 505 -1.10 -10.09 35.02
N LEU A 506 -1.66 -10.26 33.81
CA LEU A 506 -2.87 -9.61 33.36
C LEU A 506 -4.09 -10.10 34.17
N ASP A 507 -4.24 -11.43 34.30
CA ASP A 507 -5.34 -12.04 35.09
C ASP A 507 -5.29 -11.58 36.56
N LEU A 508 -4.09 -11.60 37.16
CA LEU A 508 -3.91 -11.16 38.53
C LEU A 508 -4.22 -9.68 38.72
N ALA A 509 -3.87 -8.83 37.76
CA ALA A 509 -4.21 -7.41 37.80
C ALA A 509 -5.73 -7.19 37.69
N LYS A 510 -6.43 -7.89 36.80
CA LYS A 510 -7.91 -7.83 36.70
C LYS A 510 -8.55 -8.20 38.04
N ARG A 511 -8.14 -9.30 38.63
CA ARG A 511 -8.66 -9.76 39.94
C ARG A 511 -8.38 -8.79 41.08
N LEU A 512 -7.26 -8.08 41.05
CA LEU A 512 -6.93 -7.03 42.02
C LEU A 512 -7.80 -5.79 41.84
N ILE A 513 -8.08 -5.38 40.60
CA ILE A 513 -8.99 -4.26 40.30
C ILE A 513 -10.37 -4.55 40.87
N ASP A 514 -10.92 -5.73 40.57
CA ASP A 514 -12.25 -6.16 41.04
C ASP A 514 -12.35 -6.17 42.57
N ARG A 515 -11.26 -6.50 43.25
CA ARG A 515 -11.23 -6.60 44.72
C ARG A 515 -10.91 -5.28 45.43
N THR A 516 -10.10 -4.44 44.84
CA THR A 516 -9.63 -3.18 45.47
C THR A 516 -10.46 -1.97 45.08
N GLY A 517 -11.16 -2.05 43.93
CA GLY A 517 -11.79 -0.88 43.30
C GLY A 517 -10.78 0.17 42.82
N TRP A 518 -9.50 -0.15 42.76
CA TRP A 518 -8.48 0.78 42.28
C TRP A 518 -8.57 0.91 40.77
N GLY A 519 -8.37 2.14 40.28
CA GLY A 519 -8.18 2.35 38.85
C GLY A 519 -6.89 1.65 38.36
N HIS A 520 -6.95 1.10 37.16
CA HIS A 520 -5.88 0.27 36.57
C HIS A 520 -4.51 0.96 36.59
N ALA A 521 -4.43 2.24 36.18
CA ALA A 521 -3.17 2.98 36.15
C ALA A 521 -2.50 3.04 37.52
N LYS A 522 -3.29 3.21 38.59
CA LYS A 522 -2.79 3.23 39.97
C LYS A 522 -2.28 1.84 40.39
N LEU A 523 -3.03 0.80 40.04
CA LEU A 523 -2.64 -0.58 40.36
C LEU A 523 -1.38 -1.00 39.60
N GLN A 524 -1.30 -0.73 38.31
CA GLN A 524 -0.13 -1.04 37.49
C GLN A 524 1.12 -0.33 37.98
N LYS A 525 1.01 0.97 38.29
CA LYS A 525 2.11 1.76 38.83
C LYS A 525 2.66 1.13 40.14
N GLU A 526 1.77 0.68 41.02
CA GLU A 526 2.16 0.08 42.29
C GLU A 526 2.78 -1.32 42.10
N LEU A 527 2.18 -2.16 41.27
CA LEU A 527 2.77 -3.49 40.94
C LEU A 527 4.12 -3.35 40.22
N ASN A 528 4.27 -2.39 39.32
CA ASN A 528 5.54 -2.13 38.68
C ASN A 528 6.59 -1.62 39.67
N ARG A 529 6.21 -0.73 40.59
CA ARG A 529 7.07 -0.24 41.65
C ARG A 529 7.57 -1.38 42.56
N LEU A 530 6.66 -2.27 42.95
CA LEU A 530 6.98 -3.42 43.81
C LEU A 530 7.92 -4.43 43.12
N ALA A 531 7.77 -4.61 41.84
CA ALA A 531 8.57 -5.56 41.06
C ALA A 531 9.87 -4.96 40.48
N GLY A 532 10.08 -3.66 40.62
CA GLY A 532 11.22 -2.95 40.00
C GLY A 532 11.18 -2.96 38.49
N VAL A 533 9.98 -2.77 37.92
CA VAL A 533 9.71 -2.81 36.47
C VAL A 533 9.31 -1.41 35.99
N THR A 534 9.89 -0.96 34.89
CA THR A 534 9.51 0.32 34.29
C THR A 534 8.21 0.18 33.49
N THR A 535 8.14 -0.84 32.62
CA THR A 535 6.93 -1.22 31.89
C THR A 535 6.83 -2.74 31.79
N VAL A 536 5.61 -3.29 31.76
CA VAL A 536 5.40 -4.74 31.63
C VAL A 536 5.96 -5.28 30.31
N GLY A 537 5.93 -4.45 29.26
CA GLY A 537 6.46 -4.80 27.94
C GLY A 537 7.98 -5.00 27.90
N SER A 538 8.73 -4.18 28.63
CA SER A 538 10.19 -4.26 28.70
C SER A 538 10.72 -5.20 29.80
N ALA A 539 9.83 -5.77 30.63
CA ALA A 539 10.21 -6.60 31.77
C ALA A 539 10.85 -7.94 31.34
N THR A 540 11.87 -8.37 32.07
CA THR A 540 12.43 -9.72 31.95
C THR A 540 11.51 -10.77 32.55
N ASN A 541 11.72 -12.07 32.26
CA ASN A 541 10.94 -13.17 32.87
C ASN A 541 10.98 -13.12 34.38
N ASP A 542 12.14 -12.88 34.97
CA ASP A 542 12.33 -12.76 36.44
C ASP A 542 11.57 -11.57 37.02
N GLN A 543 11.49 -10.49 36.30
CA GLN A 543 10.70 -9.29 36.69
C GLN A 543 9.21 -9.56 36.63
N LEU A 544 8.73 -10.24 35.58
CA LEU A 544 7.34 -10.65 35.43
C LEU A 544 6.92 -11.65 36.48
N GLU A 545 7.78 -12.61 36.84
CA GLU A 545 7.53 -13.53 37.94
C GLU A 545 7.47 -12.84 39.31
N ARG A 546 8.39 -11.91 39.59
CA ARG A 546 8.33 -11.10 40.81
C ARG A 546 7.03 -10.31 40.90
N ARG A 547 6.61 -9.72 39.77
CA ARG A 547 5.40 -8.95 39.69
C ARG A 547 4.15 -9.80 39.93
N ALA A 548 4.09 -11.01 39.36
CA ALA A 548 3.00 -11.96 39.59
C ALA A 548 2.94 -12.38 41.09
N ARG A 549 4.08 -12.68 41.68
CA ARG A 549 4.17 -13.02 43.11
C ARG A 549 3.67 -11.90 44.02
N HIS A 550 4.00 -10.65 43.74
CA HIS A 550 3.49 -9.52 44.52
C HIS A 550 1.96 -9.35 44.36
N ALA A 551 1.45 -9.56 43.17
CA ALA A 551 0.01 -9.50 42.90
C ALA A 551 -0.75 -10.62 43.64
N GLU A 552 -0.22 -11.85 43.64
CA GLU A 552 -0.80 -12.98 44.38
C GLU A 552 -0.80 -12.75 45.90
N GLN A 553 0.32 -12.31 46.45
CA GLN A 553 0.41 -11.96 47.88
C GLN A 553 -0.57 -10.85 48.25
N TRP A 554 -0.80 -9.90 47.36
CA TRP A 554 -1.77 -8.83 47.58
C TRP A 554 -3.20 -9.38 47.59
N LEU A 555 -3.56 -10.24 46.61
CA LEU A 555 -4.85 -10.92 46.58
C LEU A 555 -5.09 -11.79 47.83
N GLU A 556 -4.05 -12.47 48.36
CA GLU A 556 -4.15 -13.24 49.60
C GLU A 556 -4.41 -12.38 50.82
N ARG A 557 -3.79 -11.20 50.90
CA ARG A 557 -4.02 -10.24 52.00
C ARG A 557 -5.45 -9.67 51.96
N LEU A 558 -6.04 -9.54 50.77
CA LEU A 558 -7.42 -9.09 50.61
C LEU A 558 -8.48 -10.20 50.83
N ARG A 559 -8.04 -11.45 51.00
CA ARG A 559 -8.90 -12.59 51.36
C ARG A 559 -8.99 -12.79 52.90
N ARG A 560 -8.03 -12.27 53.64
CA ARG A 560 -8.03 -12.26 55.13
C ARG A 560 -8.72 -10.98 55.63
#